data_421f92e9e20881a86d9bf714458f4ec2
#
_entry.id   421f92e9e20881a86d9bf714458f4ec2
#
_cell.length_a   1.000
_cell.length_b   1.000
_cell.length_c   1.000
_cell.angle_alpha   90.00
_cell.angle_beta   90.00
_cell.angle_gamma   90.00
#
_symmetry.space_group_name_H-M   'P 1'
#
loop_
_entity.id
_entity.type
_entity.pdbx_description
1 polymer ?
#
loop_
_entity_poly.entity_id
_entity_poly.type
_entity_poly.pdbx_seq_one_letter_code
_entity_poly.pdbx_strand_id
1 'polypeptide(L)'
;EAFKTIKYDNKFPTPFNYNFMNINNIMEMSPENYPEISDILEQIQKWDRKTDANSTGAGAYAMFYYTLADKYFYKSYYDRNFSKSLIADCLREVKNRMIKHFKTTSVKLGDFQKLVRGTKEIPIFGMPDVITAMNASKYKDGKVQVTHGESYIQLVKFSSKGTEIESVISYGSSDHKDSPHYNDRMDIYSKFQ
;
A
#
# COMPACT_ATOMS: atom_id res chain seq x y z
N GLU A 1 15.72 -6.82 -18.43
CA GLU A 1 14.52 -7.44 -17.84
C GLU A 1 14.72 -7.77 -16.33
N ALA A 2 15.80 -8.47 -15.91
CA ALA A 2 16.00 -8.86 -14.51
C ALA A 2 15.93 -7.67 -13.52
N PHE A 3 16.54 -6.52 -13.86
CA PHE A 3 16.47 -5.30 -13.03
C PHE A 3 15.06 -4.72 -12.96
N LYS A 4 14.26 -4.77 -14.03
CA LYS A 4 12.86 -4.34 -13.99
C LYS A 4 12.06 -5.21 -13.03
N THR A 5 12.23 -6.53 -13.10
CA THR A 5 11.55 -7.46 -12.20
C THR A 5 11.84 -7.16 -10.73
N ILE A 6 13.11 -6.88 -10.39
CA ILE A 6 13.50 -6.52 -9.02
C ILE A 6 12.92 -5.15 -8.64
N LYS A 7 13.06 -4.14 -9.52
CA LYS A 7 12.59 -2.78 -9.22
C LYS A 7 11.09 -2.70 -9.02
N TYR A 8 10.34 -3.51 -9.75
CA TYR A 8 8.89 -3.53 -9.69
C TYR A 8 8.34 -4.63 -8.78
N ASP A 9 9.19 -5.27 -7.96
CA ASP A 9 8.72 -6.18 -6.92
C ASP A 9 7.98 -5.39 -5.83
N ASN A 10 6.70 -5.68 -5.72
CA ASN A 10 5.79 -5.05 -4.77
C ASN A 10 5.41 -5.99 -3.63
N LYS A 11 6.19 -7.07 -3.43
CA LYS A 11 5.88 -8.08 -2.42
C LYS A 11 6.38 -7.66 -1.04
N PHE A 12 5.47 -7.68 -0.06
CA PHE A 12 5.79 -7.42 1.33
C PHE A 12 6.71 -8.52 1.90
N PRO A 13 7.77 -8.16 2.65
CA PRO A 13 8.72 -9.13 3.17
C PRO A 13 8.11 -10.09 4.19
N THR A 14 8.76 -11.22 4.40
CA THR A 14 8.48 -12.16 5.48
C THR A 14 9.70 -12.24 6.41
N PRO A 15 9.50 -12.34 7.72
CA PRO A 15 8.24 -12.28 8.47
C PRO A 15 7.64 -10.87 8.51
N PHE A 16 6.39 -10.72 8.98
CA PHE A 16 5.74 -9.43 9.19
C PHE A 16 6.27 -8.69 10.43
N ASN A 17 7.57 -8.63 10.61
CA ASN A 17 8.23 -7.95 11.72
C ASN A 17 9.19 -6.86 11.21
N TYR A 18 8.70 -6.08 10.27
CA TYR A 18 9.52 -5.07 9.62
C TYR A 18 9.56 -3.77 10.42
N ASN A 19 10.74 -3.16 10.49
CA ASN A 19 11.02 -1.88 11.15
C ASN A 19 10.46 -1.74 12.57
N PHE A 20 9.25 -1.22 12.69
CA PHE A 20 8.66 -0.80 13.96
C PHE A 20 7.58 -1.75 14.48
N MET A 21 7.14 -2.72 13.67
CA MET A 21 5.97 -3.53 14.00
C MET A 21 6.25 -5.01 13.84
N ASN A 22 6.24 -5.73 14.96
CA ASN A 22 6.13 -7.18 14.94
C ASN A 22 4.65 -7.55 15.00
N ILE A 23 4.10 -7.90 13.85
CA ILE A 23 2.70 -8.30 13.68
C ILE A 23 2.55 -9.77 13.26
N ASN A 24 3.60 -10.58 13.45
CA ASN A 24 3.55 -12.02 13.15
C ASN A 24 2.42 -12.72 13.88
N ASN A 25 2.03 -12.25 15.05
CA ASN A 25 0.90 -12.78 15.80
C ASN A 25 -0.40 -12.84 15.00
N ILE A 26 -0.56 -12.01 13.97
CA ILE A 26 -1.74 -12.05 13.09
C ILE A 26 -1.84 -13.39 12.34
N MET A 27 -0.71 -13.99 11.98
CA MET A 27 -0.65 -15.28 11.28
C MET A 27 -0.97 -16.46 12.20
N GLU A 28 -0.89 -16.27 13.52
CA GLU A 28 -1.17 -17.28 14.53
C GLU A 28 -2.58 -17.16 15.13
N MET A 29 -3.36 -16.15 14.71
CA MET A 29 -4.73 -15.99 15.17
C MET A 29 -5.63 -16.98 14.43
N SER A 30 -6.43 -17.74 15.18
CA SER A 30 -7.47 -18.61 14.59
C SER A 30 -8.72 -17.77 14.29
N PRO A 31 -9.20 -17.71 13.04
CA PRO A 31 -10.43 -16.98 12.70
C PRO A 31 -11.65 -17.41 13.51
N GLU A 32 -11.69 -18.67 13.94
CA GLU A 32 -12.77 -19.22 14.77
C GLU A 32 -12.88 -18.56 16.13
N ASN A 33 -11.76 -18.08 16.68
CA ASN A 33 -11.71 -17.36 17.96
C ASN A 33 -12.09 -15.87 17.84
N TYR A 34 -12.27 -15.37 16.62
CA TYR A 34 -12.57 -13.97 16.32
C TYR A 34 -13.63 -13.88 15.21
N PRO A 35 -14.83 -14.46 15.42
CA PRO A 35 -15.86 -14.60 14.37
C PRO A 35 -16.28 -13.26 13.77
N GLU A 36 -16.23 -12.18 14.56
CA GLU A 36 -16.63 -10.84 14.12
C GLU A 36 -15.66 -10.20 13.10
N ILE A 37 -14.43 -10.70 13.01
CA ILE A 37 -13.38 -10.21 12.09
C ILE A 37 -12.76 -11.33 11.24
N SER A 38 -13.33 -12.53 11.28
CA SER A 38 -12.78 -13.72 10.61
C SER A 38 -12.54 -13.49 9.12
N ASP A 39 -13.46 -12.82 8.45
CA ASP A 39 -13.38 -12.50 7.03
C ASP A 39 -12.17 -11.64 6.66
N ILE A 40 -11.84 -10.63 7.46
CA ILE A 40 -10.67 -9.76 7.23
C ILE A 40 -9.38 -10.49 7.63
N LEU A 41 -9.42 -11.19 8.76
CA LEU A 41 -8.27 -11.96 9.24
C LEU A 41 -7.86 -13.03 8.21
N GLU A 42 -8.82 -13.76 7.65
CA GLU A 42 -8.55 -14.74 6.59
C GLU A 42 -8.01 -14.09 5.31
N GLN A 43 -8.52 -12.92 4.92
CA GLN A 43 -7.98 -12.21 3.75
C GLN A 43 -6.50 -11.88 3.93
N ILE A 44 -6.09 -11.42 5.13
CA ILE A 44 -4.69 -11.11 5.43
C ILE A 44 -3.85 -12.39 5.48
N GLN A 45 -4.34 -13.46 6.13
CA GLN A 45 -3.60 -14.72 6.27
C GLN A 45 -3.42 -15.46 4.93
N LYS A 46 -4.39 -15.36 4.02
CA LYS A 46 -4.33 -15.98 2.68
C LYS A 46 -3.69 -15.08 1.62
N TRP A 47 -3.34 -13.83 1.98
CA TRP A 47 -2.75 -12.87 1.06
C TRP A 47 -1.35 -13.31 0.61
N ASP A 48 -1.08 -13.25 -0.70
CA ASP A 48 0.22 -13.56 -1.31
C ASP A 48 1.32 -12.53 -1.00
N ARG A 49 0.97 -11.48 -0.27
CA ARG A 49 1.80 -10.33 0.13
C ARG A 49 2.19 -9.39 -1.01
N LYS A 50 1.60 -9.53 -2.19
CA LYS A 50 1.75 -8.55 -3.26
C LYS A 50 0.85 -7.35 -3.02
N THR A 51 1.43 -6.17 -3.13
CA THR A 51 0.72 -4.90 -2.91
C THR A 51 0.12 -4.35 -4.20
N ASP A 52 -0.47 -5.23 -5.01
CA ASP A 52 -1.18 -4.86 -6.23
C ASP A 52 -2.45 -4.07 -5.91
N ALA A 53 -2.74 -3.07 -6.73
CA ALA A 53 -3.94 -2.23 -6.55
C ALA A 53 -5.25 -3.04 -6.54
N ASN A 54 -5.29 -4.19 -7.20
CA ASN A 54 -6.47 -5.07 -7.25
C ASN A 54 -6.56 -6.09 -6.10
N SER A 55 -5.55 -6.17 -5.23
CA SER A 55 -5.51 -7.14 -4.14
C SER A 55 -6.40 -6.71 -2.97
N THR A 56 -7.35 -7.57 -2.55
CA THR A 56 -8.17 -7.35 -1.35
C THR A 56 -7.40 -7.67 -0.08
N GLY A 57 -6.51 -8.66 -0.10
CA GLY A 57 -5.61 -8.95 1.01
C GLY A 57 -4.67 -7.77 1.30
N ALA A 58 -4.12 -7.14 0.26
CA ALA A 58 -3.34 -5.91 0.39
C ALA A 58 -4.19 -4.75 0.93
N GLY A 59 -5.43 -4.61 0.48
CA GLY A 59 -6.36 -3.61 0.98
C GLY A 59 -6.65 -3.77 2.47
N ALA A 60 -6.97 -5.00 2.90
CA ALA A 60 -7.20 -5.34 4.30
C ALA A 60 -5.96 -5.07 5.16
N TYR A 61 -4.79 -5.53 4.71
CA TYR A 61 -3.53 -5.32 5.41
C TYR A 61 -3.13 -3.85 5.47
N ALA A 62 -3.26 -3.09 4.39
CA ALA A 62 -2.95 -1.66 4.37
C ALA A 62 -3.84 -0.86 5.33
N MET A 63 -5.13 -1.13 5.35
CA MET A 63 -6.06 -0.48 6.30
C MET A 63 -5.69 -0.82 7.75
N PHE A 64 -5.32 -2.07 8.02
CA PHE A 64 -4.83 -2.50 9.33
C PHE A 64 -3.51 -1.79 9.69
N TYR A 65 -2.53 -1.80 8.78
CA TYR A 65 -1.22 -1.15 8.98
C TYR A 65 -1.36 0.33 9.35
N TYR A 66 -2.12 1.10 8.56
CA TYR A 66 -2.31 2.53 8.83
C TYR A 66 -3.12 2.78 10.11
N THR A 67 -4.07 1.92 10.46
CA THR A 67 -4.81 2.01 11.72
C THR A 67 -3.90 1.75 12.92
N LEU A 68 -3.05 0.74 12.83
CA LEU A 68 -2.09 0.40 13.85
C LEU A 68 -1.03 1.51 14.01
N ALA A 69 -0.47 2.00 12.91
CA ALA A 69 0.50 3.07 12.92
C ALA A 69 -0.06 4.37 13.53
N ASP A 70 -1.26 4.75 13.15
CA ASP A 70 -1.96 5.95 13.64
C ASP A 70 -2.13 5.93 15.19
N LYS A 71 -2.46 4.76 15.73
CA LYS A 71 -2.70 4.60 17.17
C LYS A 71 -1.45 4.40 18.01
N TYR A 72 -0.47 3.72 17.45
CA TYR A 72 0.63 3.14 18.22
C TYR A 72 2.01 3.49 17.70
N PHE A 73 2.15 4.49 16.82
CA PHE A 73 3.43 4.86 16.21
C PHE A 73 4.54 5.07 17.26
N TYR A 74 4.25 5.77 18.35
CA TYR A 74 5.23 5.99 19.42
C TYR A 74 5.48 4.73 20.27
N LYS A 75 4.46 3.93 20.49
CA LYS A 75 4.58 2.68 21.24
C LYS A 75 5.34 1.64 20.43
N SER A 76 5.11 1.56 19.14
CA SER A 76 5.79 0.64 18.22
C SER A 76 7.29 0.89 18.13
N TYR A 77 7.75 2.10 18.39
CA TYR A 77 9.18 2.41 18.42
C TYR A 77 9.92 1.76 19.59
N TYR A 78 9.25 1.59 20.73
CA TYR A 78 9.84 1.06 21.97
C TYR A 78 9.43 -0.39 22.27
N ASP A 79 8.22 -0.78 21.94
CA ASP A 79 7.68 -2.13 22.15
C ASP A 79 7.09 -2.64 20.82
N ARG A 80 7.91 -3.43 20.13
CA ARG A 80 7.62 -3.93 18.77
C ARG A 80 6.66 -5.12 18.73
N ASN A 81 6.26 -5.66 19.89
CA ASN A 81 5.36 -6.79 19.97
C ASN A 81 3.91 -6.34 20.17
N PHE A 82 3.07 -6.64 19.21
CA PHE A 82 1.62 -6.39 19.31
C PHE A 82 0.91 -7.68 19.71
N SER A 83 0.18 -7.63 20.82
CA SER A 83 -0.62 -8.77 21.28
C SER A 83 -1.76 -9.10 20.32
N LYS A 84 -2.21 -10.36 20.30
CA LYS A 84 -3.38 -10.79 19.51
C LYS A 84 -4.64 -9.98 19.83
N SER A 85 -4.85 -9.59 21.11
CA SER A 85 -5.96 -8.74 21.49
C SER A 85 -5.91 -7.36 20.84
N LEU A 86 -4.74 -6.71 20.86
CA LEU A 86 -4.56 -5.39 20.24
C LEU A 86 -4.74 -5.44 18.73
N ILE A 87 -4.21 -6.50 18.07
CA ILE A 87 -4.43 -6.74 16.64
C ILE A 87 -5.93 -6.90 16.36
N ALA A 88 -6.66 -7.69 17.17
CA ALA A 88 -8.10 -7.87 17.01
C ALA A 88 -8.87 -6.55 17.14
N ASP A 89 -8.51 -5.70 18.11
CA ASP A 89 -9.15 -4.38 18.28
C ASP A 89 -8.92 -3.47 17.06
N CYS A 90 -7.72 -3.47 16.49
CA CYS A 90 -7.46 -2.74 15.28
C CYS A 90 -8.25 -3.30 14.08
N LEU A 91 -8.35 -4.63 13.94
CA LEU A 91 -9.12 -5.26 12.86
C LEU A 91 -10.62 -4.98 12.97
N ARG A 92 -11.21 -4.89 14.20
CA ARG A 92 -12.59 -4.46 14.39
C ARG A 92 -12.81 -3.04 13.88
N GLU A 93 -11.89 -2.14 14.16
CA GLU A 93 -11.97 -0.76 13.64
C GLU A 93 -11.84 -0.72 12.11
N VAL A 94 -10.92 -1.51 11.55
CA VAL A 94 -10.78 -1.66 10.09
C VAL A 94 -12.09 -2.14 9.48
N LYS A 95 -12.72 -3.18 10.05
CA LYS A 95 -14.01 -3.67 9.57
C LYS A 95 -15.09 -2.59 9.59
N ASN A 96 -15.20 -1.86 10.70
CA ASN A 96 -16.15 -0.77 10.80
C ASN A 96 -15.91 0.32 9.75
N ARG A 97 -14.64 0.67 9.48
CA ARG A 97 -14.26 1.62 8.43
C ARG A 97 -14.61 1.09 7.04
N MET A 98 -14.33 -0.19 6.76
CA MET A 98 -14.67 -0.84 5.50
C MET A 98 -16.18 -0.80 5.23
N ILE A 99 -16.99 -1.23 6.19
CA ILE A 99 -18.45 -1.24 6.06
C ILE A 99 -18.99 0.19 5.93
N LYS A 100 -18.48 1.13 6.73
CA LYS A 100 -18.94 2.52 6.71
C LYS A 100 -18.72 3.18 5.36
N HIS A 101 -17.52 3.05 4.78
CA HIS A 101 -17.10 3.81 3.61
C HIS A 101 -17.20 3.03 2.30
N PHE A 102 -16.97 1.71 2.33
CA PHE A 102 -16.90 0.88 1.13
C PHE A 102 -18.07 -0.11 1.00
N LYS A 103 -18.89 -0.29 2.05
CA LYS A 103 -20.04 -1.20 2.09
C LYS A 103 -19.68 -2.69 1.90
N THR A 104 -18.41 -3.04 2.06
CA THR A 104 -17.88 -4.40 1.92
C THR A 104 -16.62 -4.55 2.78
N THR A 105 -16.26 -5.78 3.13
CA THR A 105 -14.98 -6.13 3.76
C THR A 105 -13.94 -6.60 2.73
N SER A 106 -14.33 -6.74 1.45
CA SER A 106 -13.42 -7.07 0.35
C SER A 106 -12.97 -5.80 -0.39
N VAL A 107 -12.26 -4.92 0.32
CA VAL A 107 -11.77 -3.64 -0.22
C VAL A 107 -10.42 -3.86 -0.89
N LYS A 108 -10.31 -3.54 -2.18
CA LYS A 108 -9.03 -3.59 -2.90
C LYS A 108 -8.09 -2.48 -2.41
N LEU A 109 -6.79 -2.72 -2.46
CA LEU A 109 -5.79 -1.69 -2.12
C LEU A 109 -6.03 -0.39 -2.90
N GLY A 110 -6.25 -0.49 -4.21
CA GLY A 110 -6.49 0.68 -5.07
C GLY A 110 -7.85 1.37 -4.87
N ASP A 111 -8.83 0.73 -4.21
CA ASP A 111 -10.05 1.40 -3.79
C ASP A 111 -9.80 2.28 -2.56
N PHE A 112 -8.93 1.84 -1.68
CA PHE A 112 -8.52 2.50 -0.45
C PHE A 112 -7.40 3.53 -0.67
N GLN A 113 -6.33 3.17 -1.42
CA GLN A 113 -5.14 3.99 -1.63
C GLN A 113 -5.14 4.63 -3.02
N LYS A 114 -4.96 5.95 -3.07
CA LYS A 114 -5.04 6.75 -4.29
C LYS A 114 -3.79 7.56 -4.55
N LEU A 115 -3.41 7.64 -5.82
CA LEU A 115 -2.54 8.68 -6.33
C LEU A 115 -3.42 9.86 -6.77
N VAL A 116 -3.13 11.07 -6.27
CA VAL A 116 -3.99 12.24 -6.48
C VAL A 116 -3.17 13.42 -6.97
N ARG A 117 -3.61 14.04 -8.07
CA ARG A 117 -3.04 15.30 -8.57
C ARG A 117 -4.13 16.18 -9.17
N GLY A 118 -4.43 17.30 -8.52
CA GLY A 118 -5.57 18.14 -8.91
C GLY A 118 -6.91 17.40 -8.74
N THR A 119 -7.68 17.30 -9.81
CA THR A 119 -8.96 16.57 -9.83
C THR A 119 -8.80 15.08 -10.19
N LYS A 120 -7.62 14.68 -10.68
CA LYS A 120 -7.36 13.29 -11.07
C LYS A 120 -7.03 12.44 -9.84
N GLU A 121 -7.76 11.36 -9.69
CA GLU A 121 -7.63 10.37 -8.61
C GLU A 121 -7.62 8.98 -9.24
N ILE A 122 -6.53 8.23 -9.08
CA ILE A 122 -6.40 6.88 -9.62
C ILE A 122 -5.98 5.87 -8.56
N PRO A 123 -6.36 4.58 -8.70
CA PRO A 123 -5.83 3.50 -7.87
C PRO A 123 -4.31 3.41 -7.98
N ILE A 124 -3.64 3.09 -6.86
CA ILE A 124 -2.19 2.88 -6.86
C ILE A 124 -1.79 1.69 -5.99
N PHE A 125 -0.77 0.99 -6.43
CA PHE A 125 -0.10 -0.11 -5.75
C PHE A 125 0.89 0.39 -4.70
N GLY A 126 1.59 -0.55 -4.05
CA GLY A 126 2.70 -0.27 -3.13
C GLY A 126 2.24 0.03 -1.71
N MET A 127 3.17 -0.11 -0.80
CA MET A 127 2.98 0.16 0.64
C MET A 127 4.32 0.61 1.23
N PRO A 128 4.34 1.11 2.48
CA PRO A 128 5.60 1.16 3.22
C PRO A 128 6.27 -0.22 3.24
N ASP A 129 7.61 -0.22 3.22
CA ASP A 129 8.42 -1.43 3.41
C ASP A 129 8.37 -2.49 2.29
N VAL A 130 7.92 -2.11 1.11
CA VAL A 130 8.17 -2.84 -0.15
C VAL A 130 9.10 -2.04 -1.06
N ILE A 131 9.69 -2.66 -2.09
CA ILE A 131 10.60 -1.95 -3.03
C ILE A 131 9.86 -0.83 -3.76
N THR A 132 8.60 -1.07 -4.12
CA THR A 132 7.70 -0.03 -4.64
C THR A 132 7.08 0.77 -3.50
N ALA A 133 7.92 1.42 -2.71
CA ALA A 133 7.53 2.08 -1.48
C ALA A 133 6.51 3.21 -1.71
N MET A 134 5.41 3.14 -0.96
CA MET A 134 4.35 4.16 -0.94
C MET A 134 3.93 4.44 0.49
N ASN A 135 3.99 5.70 0.90
CA ASN A 135 3.41 6.17 2.14
C ASN A 135 2.21 7.07 1.84
N ALA A 136 1.16 6.91 2.60
CA ALA A 136 -0.08 7.63 2.38
C ALA A 136 -0.59 8.30 3.66
N SER A 137 -1.34 9.39 3.48
CA SER A 137 -2.02 10.14 4.53
C SER A 137 -3.54 10.03 4.38
N LYS A 138 -4.27 10.32 5.44
CA LYS A 138 -5.74 10.36 5.41
C LYS A 138 -6.26 11.25 4.27
N TYR A 139 -7.26 10.76 3.58
CA TYR A 139 -7.96 11.43 2.50
C TYR A 139 -9.48 11.29 2.70
N LYS A 140 -10.27 11.83 1.79
CA LYS A 140 -11.74 11.82 1.86
C LYS A 140 -12.32 10.40 1.83
N ASP A 141 -13.53 10.23 2.31
CA ASP A 141 -14.37 9.03 2.19
C ASP A 141 -13.71 7.73 2.67
N GLY A 142 -12.94 7.79 3.76
CA GLY A 142 -12.28 6.63 4.32
C GLY A 142 -11.03 6.16 3.58
N LYS A 143 -10.64 6.84 2.50
CA LYS A 143 -9.45 6.56 1.69
C LYS A 143 -8.19 7.19 2.27
N VAL A 144 -7.06 6.82 1.69
CA VAL A 144 -5.76 7.50 1.86
C VAL A 144 -5.23 7.95 0.50
N GLN A 145 -4.43 9.03 0.50
CA GLN A 145 -3.71 9.47 -0.69
C GLN A 145 -2.21 9.31 -0.46
N VAL A 146 -1.51 8.83 -1.46
CA VAL A 146 -0.04 8.72 -1.44
C VAL A 146 0.55 10.12 -1.41
N THR A 147 1.47 10.33 -0.46
CA THR A 147 2.18 11.61 -0.24
C THR A 147 3.68 11.49 -0.41
N HIS A 148 4.22 10.28 -0.20
CA HIS A 148 5.64 9.98 -0.34
C HIS A 148 5.81 8.59 -0.96
N GLY A 149 6.91 8.39 -1.67
CA GLY A 149 7.24 7.10 -2.28
C GLY A 149 8.10 7.29 -3.52
N GLU A 150 8.03 6.31 -4.40
CA GLU A 150 8.69 6.33 -5.69
C GLU A 150 8.13 7.45 -6.57
N SER A 151 8.87 8.53 -6.77
CA SER A 151 8.43 9.68 -7.57
C SER A 151 9.06 9.73 -8.96
N TYR A 152 10.24 9.14 -9.10
CA TYR A 152 10.99 9.06 -10.35
C TYR A 152 11.70 7.71 -10.43
N ILE A 153 11.44 6.97 -11.50
CA ILE A 153 12.10 5.69 -11.78
C ILE A 153 12.86 5.85 -13.08
N GLN A 154 14.14 5.49 -13.09
CA GLN A 154 14.98 5.49 -14.27
C GLN A 154 15.74 4.18 -14.38
N LEU A 155 15.69 3.57 -15.55
CA LEU A 155 16.46 2.40 -15.91
C LEU A 155 17.44 2.79 -17.02
N VAL A 156 18.71 2.58 -16.78
CA VAL A 156 19.79 2.92 -17.71
C VAL A 156 20.51 1.64 -18.14
N LYS A 157 20.59 1.41 -19.43
CA LYS A 157 21.31 0.28 -20.02
C LYS A 157 22.48 0.80 -20.85
N PHE A 158 23.67 0.39 -20.49
CA PHE A 158 24.90 0.66 -21.23
C PHE A 158 25.24 -0.53 -22.13
N SER A 159 25.56 -0.26 -23.39
CA SER A 159 25.96 -1.27 -24.35
C SER A 159 27.02 -0.72 -25.31
N SER A 160 27.65 -1.60 -26.12
CA SER A 160 28.56 -1.18 -27.20
C SER A 160 27.89 -0.35 -28.30
N LYS A 161 26.55 -0.35 -28.36
CA LYS A 161 25.73 0.43 -29.30
C LYS A 161 25.30 1.80 -28.73
N GLY A 162 25.63 2.09 -27.47
CA GLY A 162 25.27 3.32 -26.80
C GLY A 162 24.48 3.09 -25.51
N THR A 163 23.92 4.17 -25.00
CA THR A 163 23.13 4.19 -23.74
C THR A 163 21.63 4.29 -24.06
N GLU A 164 20.85 3.39 -23.49
CA GLU A 164 19.39 3.42 -23.55
C GLU A 164 18.85 3.84 -22.19
N ILE A 165 17.87 4.75 -22.14
CA ILE A 165 17.28 5.27 -20.91
C ILE A 165 15.76 5.15 -21.00
N GLU A 166 15.16 4.50 -20.00
CA GLU A 166 13.73 4.50 -19.78
C GLU A 166 13.43 5.18 -18.44
N SER A 167 12.46 6.08 -18.41
CA SER A 167 12.08 6.75 -17.16
C SER A 167 10.59 7.04 -17.09
N VAL A 168 10.08 7.08 -15.86
CA VAL A 168 8.71 7.47 -15.56
C VAL A 168 8.66 8.30 -14.28
N ILE A 169 7.77 9.29 -14.26
CA ILE A 169 7.44 10.12 -13.11
C ILE A 169 5.99 9.87 -12.67
N SER A 170 5.73 10.06 -11.38
CA SER A 170 4.43 9.71 -10.78
C SER A 170 3.26 10.58 -11.24
N TYR A 171 3.51 11.82 -11.67
CA TYR A 171 2.46 12.77 -12.01
C TYR A 171 2.55 13.26 -13.45
N GLY A 172 3.36 14.21 -13.71
CA GLY A 172 3.62 14.88 -14.96
C GLY A 172 4.77 15.87 -14.81
N SER A 173 5.21 16.47 -15.90
CA SER A 173 6.40 17.33 -15.94
C SER A 173 6.11 18.82 -15.71
N SER A 174 4.87 19.18 -15.37
CA SER A 174 4.46 20.57 -15.12
C SER A 174 3.78 20.75 -13.76
N ASP A 175 4.06 21.88 -13.10
CA ASP A 175 3.39 22.30 -11.88
C ASP A 175 2.17 23.21 -12.16
N HIS A 176 1.99 23.64 -13.40
CA HIS A 176 0.84 24.45 -13.80
C HIS A 176 -0.39 23.57 -13.97
N LYS A 177 -1.46 23.87 -13.24
CA LYS A 177 -2.70 23.08 -13.24
C LYS A 177 -3.39 23.00 -14.60
N ASP A 178 -3.23 24.04 -15.41
CA ASP A 178 -3.83 24.13 -16.75
C ASP A 178 -2.94 23.50 -17.83
N SER A 179 -1.77 23.02 -17.49
CA SER A 179 -0.88 22.34 -18.42
C SER A 179 -1.40 20.92 -18.71
N PRO A 180 -1.37 20.48 -19.99
CA PRO A 180 -1.66 19.08 -20.33
C PRO A 180 -0.67 18.09 -19.69
N HIS A 181 0.49 18.59 -19.24
CA HIS A 181 1.53 17.80 -18.58
C HIS A 181 1.45 17.85 -17.05
N TYR A 182 0.33 18.29 -16.48
CA TYR A 182 0.18 18.37 -15.02
C TYR A 182 0.04 16.99 -14.36
N ASN A 183 -0.65 16.05 -15.02
CA ASN A 183 -0.96 14.73 -14.50
C ASN A 183 -1.03 13.63 -15.57
N ASP A 184 -0.43 13.85 -16.72
CA ASP A 184 -0.49 12.96 -17.90
C ASP A 184 0.29 11.64 -17.72
N ARG A 185 1.23 11.58 -16.78
CA ARG A 185 2.04 10.38 -16.50
C ARG A 185 1.44 9.42 -15.48
N MET A 186 0.40 9.83 -14.76
CA MET A 186 -0.18 9.03 -13.68
C MET A 186 -0.64 7.65 -14.15
N ASP A 187 -1.29 7.55 -15.32
CA ASP A 187 -1.80 6.27 -15.83
C ASP A 187 -0.67 5.31 -16.24
N ILE A 188 0.41 5.83 -16.80
CA ILE A 188 1.60 5.05 -17.16
C ILE A 188 2.28 4.56 -15.89
N TYR A 189 2.51 5.48 -14.95
CA TYR A 189 3.13 5.17 -13.67
C TYR A 189 2.36 4.10 -12.89
N SER A 190 1.04 4.19 -12.83
CA SER A 190 0.20 3.24 -12.09
C SER A 190 0.19 1.82 -12.68
N LYS A 191 0.71 1.63 -13.87
CA LYS A 191 0.79 0.35 -14.58
C LYS A 191 2.22 -0.18 -14.71
N PHE A 192 3.21 0.52 -14.17
CA PHE A 192 4.64 0.22 -14.39
C PHE A 192 5.05 0.18 -15.87
N GLN A 193 4.57 1.12 -16.67
CA GLN A 193 4.86 1.22 -18.10
C GLN A 193 5.79 2.40 -18.42
#